data_a02d78be0a482b2eeaffadb867ff8506
#
_entry.id   a02d78be0a482b2eeaffadb867ff8506
#
_cell.length_a   1.000
_cell.length_b   1.000
_cell.length_c   1.000
_cell.angle_alpha   90.00
_cell.angle_beta   90.00
_cell.angle_gamma   90.00
#
_symmetry.space_group_name_H-M   'P 1'
#
loop_
_entity.id
_entity.type
_entity.pdbx_description
1 polymer ?
#
loop_
_entity_poly.entity_id
_entity_poly.type
_entity_poly.pdbx_seq_one_letter_code
_entity_poly.pdbx_strand_id
1 'polypeptide(L)'
;MPLFHIHGLIAAVSASMAAGGSVWCTPGFDALKFFRWLDDASPSWFTAVPTMHQAILARAQRNRDIIDRNKLRFLRSSSASLPSQVMKELERVFEAPIIEGYGMTEATHQMASNPLPPLEQKPGSVGLEAGPKIRIAHEAENHLIDGTGEVVISGPNVTPGYEHNLEANKNSFFTFEGERWFRTGDQGAFDADGYLSLTGRLKEIINRGGEKISPLEVDEVLMDHPSIVQVVTFAVPHEKLGEDVAAAVVLEDGSKVTESDLKAFASDRMVDFKVPKKIVILSEIPKGATGKLQRIGLAETLGLT
;
A
#
# COMPACT_ATOMS: atom_id res chain seq x y z
N MET A 1 4.15 -3.20 -14.49
CA MET A 1 2.96 -2.37 -14.17
C MET A 1 2.22 -2.00 -15.45
N PRO A 2 0.87 -1.99 -15.47
CA PRO A 2 0.12 -1.60 -16.66
C PRO A 2 0.31 -0.11 -16.99
N LEU A 3 0.40 0.21 -18.30
CA LEU A 3 0.66 1.59 -18.76
C LEU A 3 -0.59 2.48 -18.76
N PHE A 4 -1.78 1.92 -18.57
CA PHE A 4 -3.00 2.73 -18.32
C PHE A 4 -3.08 3.24 -16.87
N HIS A 5 -2.20 2.77 -15.99
CA HIS A 5 -2.12 3.20 -14.60
C HIS A 5 -0.91 4.10 -14.40
N ILE A 6 -1.09 5.16 -13.62
CA ILE A 6 -0.07 6.20 -13.41
C ILE A 6 1.27 5.65 -12.85
N HIS A 7 1.25 4.59 -12.06
CA HIS A 7 2.46 3.91 -11.59
C HIS A 7 3.31 3.39 -12.77
N GLY A 8 2.70 2.73 -13.74
CA GLY A 8 3.40 2.27 -14.94
C GLY A 8 3.83 3.41 -15.85
N LEU A 9 2.89 4.31 -16.17
CA LEU A 9 3.12 5.38 -17.14
C LEU A 9 4.10 6.43 -16.64
N ILE A 10 3.88 6.97 -15.46
CA ILE A 10 4.67 8.10 -14.93
C ILE A 10 5.85 7.60 -14.10
N ALA A 11 5.60 6.81 -13.05
CA ALA A 11 6.66 6.45 -12.11
C ALA A 11 7.68 5.45 -12.67
N ALA A 12 7.30 4.62 -13.66
CA ALA A 12 8.24 3.73 -14.32
C ALA A 12 8.74 4.30 -15.65
N VAL A 13 7.86 4.47 -16.64
CA VAL A 13 8.29 4.84 -18.00
C VAL A 13 8.77 6.28 -18.06
N SER A 14 7.91 7.27 -17.72
CA SER A 14 8.27 8.68 -17.88
C SER A 14 9.45 9.09 -17.01
N ALA A 15 9.52 8.60 -15.76
CA ALA A 15 10.64 8.89 -14.86
C ALA A 15 11.97 8.32 -15.39
N SER A 16 11.97 7.08 -15.91
CA SER A 16 13.17 6.48 -16.52
C SER A 16 13.62 7.25 -17.74
N MET A 17 12.70 7.62 -18.62
CA MET A 17 13.04 8.37 -19.84
C MET A 17 13.53 9.77 -19.52
N ALA A 18 12.91 10.48 -18.57
CA ALA A 18 13.35 11.79 -18.12
C ALA A 18 14.76 11.77 -17.50
N ALA A 19 15.14 10.66 -16.86
CA ALA A 19 16.47 10.45 -16.31
C ALA A 19 17.51 9.99 -17.35
N GLY A 20 17.15 9.90 -18.63
CA GLY A 20 18.04 9.42 -19.70
C GLY A 20 18.26 7.89 -19.69
N GLY A 21 17.40 7.15 -18.98
CA GLY A 21 17.45 5.70 -18.91
C GLY A 21 16.69 5.02 -20.05
N SER A 22 16.65 3.70 -20.01
CA SER A 22 15.87 2.85 -20.91
C SER A 22 14.82 2.06 -20.14
N VAL A 23 13.79 1.61 -20.86
CA VAL A 23 12.69 0.85 -20.28
C VAL A 23 12.52 -0.47 -21.04
N TRP A 24 12.53 -1.58 -20.31
CA TRP A 24 12.19 -2.90 -20.84
C TRP A 24 10.71 -3.15 -20.58
N CYS A 25 9.92 -3.15 -21.66
CA CYS A 25 8.48 -3.38 -21.58
C CYS A 25 8.15 -4.86 -21.79
N THR A 26 7.42 -5.45 -20.83
CA THR A 26 6.87 -6.79 -20.93
C THR A 26 5.39 -6.74 -21.35
N PRO A 27 4.81 -7.82 -21.91
CA PRO A 27 3.39 -7.86 -22.29
C PRO A 27 2.42 -7.70 -21.13
N GLY A 28 2.90 -7.83 -19.89
CA GLY A 28 2.17 -7.76 -18.63
C GLY A 28 2.98 -8.40 -17.53
N PHE A 29 2.42 -8.48 -16.31
CA PHE A 29 3.06 -9.21 -15.22
C PHE A 29 2.81 -10.71 -15.36
N ASP A 30 3.87 -11.50 -15.32
CA ASP A 30 3.84 -12.96 -15.31
C ASP A 30 4.97 -13.44 -14.38
N ALA A 31 4.61 -13.94 -13.21
CA ALA A 31 5.58 -14.37 -12.20
C ALA A 31 6.44 -15.57 -12.64
N LEU A 32 5.98 -16.39 -13.59
CA LEU A 32 6.75 -17.50 -14.14
C LEU A 32 7.83 -17.02 -15.11
N LYS A 33 7.56 -15.94 -15.82
CA LYS A 33 8.49 -15.36 -16.82
C LYS A 33 9.38 -14.27 -16.24
N PHE A 34 9.07 -13.77 -15.06
CA PHE A 34 9.76 -12.62 -14.43
C PHE A 34 11.28 -12.80 -14.39
N PHE A 35 11.76 -13.94 -13.91
CA PHE A 35 13.20 -14.18 -13.77
C PHE A 35 13.92 -14.30 -15.12
N ARG A 36 13.26 -14.86 -16.13
CA ARG A 36 13.79 -14.83 -17.50
C ARG A 36 13.91 -13.39 -18.02
N TRP A 37 12.88 -12.56 -17.80
CA TRP A 37 12.92 -11.16 -18.21
C TRP A 37 13.97 -10.36 -17.42
N LEU A 38 14.16 -10.67 -16.13
CA LEU A 38 15.22 -10.09 -15.32
C LEU A 38 16.60 -10.39 -15.90
N ASP A 39 16.80 -11.63 -16.36
CA ASP A 39 18.03 -12.07 -16.98
C ASP A 39 18.26 -11.46 -18.36
N ASP A 40 17.23 -11.47 -19.21
CA ASP A 40 17.28 -10.92 -20.58
C ASP A 40 17.52 -9.40 -20.57
N ALA A 41 16.94 -8.65 -19.61
CA ALA A 41 17.01 -7.21 -19.56
C ALA A 41 18.15 -6.68 -18.71
N SER A 42 18.63 -7.43 -17.72
CA SER A 42 19.60 -7.00 -16.72
C SER A 42 19.35 -5.58 -16.20
N PRO A 43 18.13 -5.30 -15.65
CA PRO A 43 17.74 -3.95 -15.27
C PRO A 43 18.50 -3.49 -14.03
N SER A 44 18.69 -2.18 -13.88
CA SER A 44 19.24 -1.61 -12.65
C SER A 44 18.21 -1.50 -11.53
N TRP A 45 16.92 -1.52 -11.84
CA TRP A 45 15.82 -1.52 -10.88
C TRP A 45 14.52 -1.99 -11.53
N PHE A 46 13.56 -2.39 -10.71
CA PHE A 46 12.18 -2.62 -11.16
C PHE A 46 11.18 -2.13 -10.13
N THR A 47 9.93 -1.93 -10.56
CA THR A 47 8.83 -1.51 -9.70
C THR A 47 7.63 -2.41 -9.87
N ALA A 48 6.95 -2.70 -8.76
CA ALA A 48 5.77 -3.55 -8.72
C ALA A 48 4.80 -3.13 -7.59
N VAL A 49 3.63 -3.73 -7.56
CA VAL A 49 2.72 -3.67 -6.41
C VAL A 49 3.04 -4.83 -5.44
N PRO A 50 2.64 -4.75 -4.14
CA PRO A 50 2.97 -5.77 -3.15
C PRO A 50 2.62 -7.19 -3.56
N THR A 51 1.46 -7.43 -4.16
CA THR A 51 1.04 -8.76 -4.63
C THR A 51 1.95 -9.34 -5.72
N MET A 52 2.51 -8.49 -6.58
CA MET A 52 3.51 -8.91 -7.57
C MET A 52 4.84 -9.23 -6.90
N HIS A 53 5.27 -8.43 -5.92
CA HIS A 53 6.47 -8.72 -5.12
C HIS A 53 6.37 -10.05 -4.40
N GLN A 54 5.25 -10.35 -3.75
CA GLN A 54 4.99 -11.64 -3.11
C GLN A 54 5.06 -12.81 -4.11
N ALA A 55 4.45 -12.66 -5.28
CA ALA A 55 4.50 -13.69 -6.34
C ALA A 55 5.93 -13.93 -6.89
N ILE A 56 6.77 -12.90 -6.90
CA ILE A 56 8.19 -12.99 -7.25
C ILE A 56 8.96 -13.73 -6.13
N LEU A 57 8.77 -13.33 -4.86
CA LEU A 57 9.42 -13.95 -3.70
C LEU A 57 9.13 -15.46 -3.62
N ALA A 58 7.88 -15.87 -3.83
CA ALA A 58 7.48 -17.29 -3.84
C ALA A 58 8.28 -18.16 -4.86
N ARG A 59 8.98 -17.53 -5.80
CA ARG A 59 9.78 -18.20 -6.84
C ARG A 59 11.28 -17.90 -6.76
N ALA A 60 11.67 -17.03 -5.88
CA ALA A 60 13.04 -16.52 -5.83
C ALA A 60 14.07 -17.61 -5.54
N GLN A 61 13.78 -18.54 -4.64
CA GLN A 61 14.71 -19.62 -4.27
C GLN A 61 15.11 -20.49 -5.46
N ARG A 62 14.17 -20.77 -6.38
CA ARG A 62 14.41 -21.58 -7.59
C ARG A 62 15.17 -20.83 -8.68
N ASN A 63 15.34 -19.52 -8.54
CA ASN A 63 15.98 -18.63 -9.50
C ASN A 63 17.13 -17.83 -8.88
N ARG A 64 17.73 -18.37 -7.81
CA ARG A 64 18.81 -17.70 -7.05
C ARG A 64 19.98 -17.33 -7.93
N ASP A 65 20.36 -18.21 -8.86
CA ASP A 65 21.43 -18.01 -9.83
C ASP A 65 21.18 -16.78 -10.75
N ILE A 66 19.93 -16.54 -11.12
CA ILE A 66 19.54 -15.35 -11.92
C ILE A 66 19.63 -14.10 -11.07
N ILE A 67 19.16 -14.15 -9.83
CA ILE A 67 19.23 -13.02 -8.90
C ILE A 67 20.69 -12.65 -8.64
N ASP A 68 21.55 -13.62 -8.39
CA ASP A 68 22.95 -13.40 -8.05
C ASP A 68 23.77 -12.74 -9.15
N ARG A 69 23.46 -13.03 -10.43
CA ARG A 69 24.14 -12.38 -11.55
C ARG A 69 23.51 -11.07 -12.01
N ASN A 70 22.29 -10.74 -11.56
CA ASN A 70 21.57 -9.52 -11.92
C ASN A 70 21.38 -8.64 -10.68
N LYS A 71 22.45 -7.93 -10.27
CA LYS A 71 22.40 -7.08 -9.08
C LYS A 71 21.63 -5.78 -9.35
N LEU A 72 20.54 -5.59 -8.59
CA LEU A 72 19.71 -4.40 -8.65
C LEU A 72 20.32 -3.28 -7.79
N ARG A 73 20.13 -2.03 -8.20
CA ARG A 73 20.44 -0.85 -7.37
C ARG A 73 19.41 -0.67 -6.27
N PHE A 74 18.14 -0.91 -6.57
CA PHE A 74 17.02 -0.87 -5.66
C PHE A 74 15.79 -1.55 -6.27
N LEU A 75 14.82 -1.87 -5.43
CA LEU A 75 13.46 -2.23 -5.79
C LEU A 75 12.51 -1.10 -5.39
N ARG A 76 11.37 -1.00 -6.06
CA ARG A 76 10.35 -0.03 -5.72
C ARG A 76 8.99 -0.69 -5.59
N SER A 77 8.30 -0.41 -4.48
CA SER A 77 6.89 -0.76 -4.28
C SER A 77 6.03 0.48 -4.24
N SER A 78 4.83 0.43 -4.79
CA SER A 78 3.87 1.53 -4.70
C SER A 78 2.46 1.05 -5.01
N SER A 79 1.48 1.94 -4.87
CA SER A 79 0.06 1.75 -5.19
C SER A 79 -0.76 0.97 -4.16
N ALA A 80 -0.13 0.32 -3.22
CA ALA A 80 -0.73 -0.28 -2.03
C ALA A 80 0.35 -0.35 -0.94
N SER A 81 -0.06 -0.49 0.33
CA SER A 81 0.86 -0.64 1.44
C SER A 81 1.69 -1.92 1.29
N LEU A 82 2.99 -1.82 1.52
CA LEU A 82 3.92 -2.94 1.47
C LEU A 82 4.08 -3.51 2.89
N PRO A 83 3.65 -4.75 3.15
CA PRO A 83 3.88 -5.37 4.46
C PRO A 83 5.36 -5.39 4.84
N SER A 84 5.65 -5.07 6.09
CA SER A 84 7.04 -4.94 6.58
C SER A 84 7.86 -6.22 6.41
N GLN A 85 7.23 -7.41 6.52
CA GLN A 85 7.91 -8.68 6.27
C GLN A 85 8.26 -8.87 4.80
N VAL A 86 7.37 -8.48 3.89
CA VAL A 86 7.61 -8.55 2.44
C VAL A 86 8.76 -7.62 2.07
N MET A 87 8.82 -6.43 2.65
CA MET A 87 9.92 -5.49 2.48
C MET A 87 11.25 -6.12 2.89
N LYS A 88 11.35 -6.62 4.13
CA LYS A 88 12.57 -7.26 4.66
C LYS A 88 13.00 -8.47 3.83
N GLU A 89 12.05 -9.30 3.41
CA GLU A 89 12.36 -10.48 2.61
C GLU A 89 12.86 -10.12 1.20
N LEU A 90 12.29 -9.08 0.56
CA LEU A 90 12.79 -8.58 -0.72
C LEU A 90 14.22 -8.07 -0.61
N GLU A 91 14.54 -7.29 0.42
CA GLU A 91 15.91 -6.80 0.66
C GLU A 91 16.88 -7.95 0.89
N ARG A 92 16.49 -8.94 1.70
CA ARG A 92 17.30 -10.13 1.96
C ARG A 92 17.56 -10.96 0.69
N VAL A 93 16.53 -11.14 -0.16
CA VAL A 93 16.60 -11.99 -1.35
C VAL A 93 17.38 -11.32 -2.47
N PHE A 94 17.11 -10.04 -2.75
CA PHE A 94 17.74 -9.31 -3.85
C PHE A 94 19.03 -8.58 -3.45
N GLU A 95 19.36 -8.54 -2.15
CA GLU A 95 20.52 -7.81 -1.61
C GLU A 95 20.55 -6.34 -2.09
N ALA A 96 19.40 -5.74 -2.19
CA ALA A 96 19.19 -4.38 -2.66
C ALA A 96 18.09 -3.70 -1.85
N PRO A 97 18.21 -2.36 -1.59
CA PRO A 97 17.19 -1.63 -0.86
C PRO A 97 15.86 -1.64 -1.62
N ILE A 98 14.77 -1.73 -0.89
CA ILE A 98 13.42 -1.52 -1.45
C ILE A 98 12.85 -0.22 -0.92
N ILE A 99 12.38 0.63 -1.81
CA ILE A 99 11.71 1.88 -1.46
C ILE A 99 10.20 1.75 -1.67
N GLU A 100 9.44 2.11 -0.67
CA GLU A 100 8.00 2.28 -0.78
C GLU A 100 7.70 3.73 -1.16
N GLY A 101 6.83 3.91 -2.17
CA GLY A 101 6.41 5.22 -2.63
C GLY A 101 4.89 5.37 -2.57
N TYR A 102 4.44 6.51 -2.06
CA TYR A 102 3.04 6.90 -2.00
C TYR A 102 2.73 7.92 -3.09
N GLY A 103 1.61 7.72 -3.73
CA GLY A 103 1.17 8.63 -4.78
C GLY A 103 -0.20 8.31 -5.34
N MET A 104 -0.75 9.27 -6.08
CA MET A 104 -2.06 9.19 -6.71
C MET A 104 -2.07 9.95 -8.04
N THR A 105 -3.10 9.70 -8.83
CA THR A 105 -3.27 10.34 -10.14
C THR A 105 -3.32 11.85 -10.05
N GLU A 106 -3.99 12.35 -9.02
CA GLU A 106 -4.19 13.77 -8.75
C GLU A 106 -2.90 14.52 -8.40
N ALA A 107 -1.82 13.80 -8.08
CA ALA A 107 -0.49 14.33 -7.78
C ALA A 107 0.57 13.98 -8.85
N THR A 108 0.16 13.62 -10.06
CA THR A 108 1.08 13.18 -11.13
C THR A 108 1.99 12.05 -10.64
N HIS A 109 1.47 11.16 -9.85
CA HIS A 109 1.97 10.01 -9.15
C HIS A 109 2.60 10.31 -7.79
N GLN A 110 3.86 10.79 -7.71
CA GLN A 110 4.63 10.72 -6.48
C GLN A 110 4.34 11.87 -5.53
N MET A 111 4.09 11.51 -4.27
CA MET A 111 3.85 12.42 -3.15
C MET A 111 4.89 12.23 -2.06
N ALA A 112 5.09 10.99 -1.61
CA ALA A 112 6.13 10.62 -0.66
C ALA A 112 6.90 9.39 -1.15
N SER A 113 8.12 9.20 -0.66
CA SER A 113 8.93 8.02 -0.93
C SER A 113 9.92 7.78 0.19
N ASN A 114 10.10 6.50 0.57
CA ASN A 114 11.28 6.14 1.34
C ASN A 114 12.53 6.53 0.54
N PRO A 115 13.53 7.12 1.20
CA PRO A 115 14.76 7.54 0.52
C PRO A 115 15.64 6.34 0.18
N LEU A 116 16.59 6.53 -0.72
CA LEU A 116 17.67 5.59 -0.95
C LEU A 116 18.79 5.79 0.10
N PRO A 117 19.60 4.77 0.38
CA PRO A 117 20.79 4.93 1.21
C PRO A 117 21.67 6.11 0.76
N PRO A 118 22.31 6.88 1.67
CA PRO A 118 22.55 6.53 3.09
C PRO A 118 21.42 6.92 4.06
N LEU A 119 20.32 7.48 3.59
CA LEU A 119 19.17 7.78 4.46
C LEU A 119 18.45 6.49 4.86
N GLU A 120 17.82 6.51 6.03
CA GLU A 120 17.11 5.35 6.56
C GLU A 120 15.80 5.09 5.80
N GLN A 121 15.52 3.83 5.54
CA GLN A 121 14.22 3.35 5.06
C GLN A 121 13.44 2.81 6.25
N LYS A 122 12.24 3.34 6.48
CA LYS A 122 11.40 2.91 7.61
C LYS A 122 10.26 2.02 7.11
N PRO A 123 10.29 0.70 7.40
CA PRO A 123 9.16 -0.19 7.12
C PRO A 123 7.87 0.32 7.79
N GLY A 124 6.74 0.21 7.09
CA GLY A 124 5.45 0.75 7.56
C GLY A 124 5.27 2.26 7.34
N SER A 125 6.28 2.93 6.78
CA SER A 125 6.21 4.32 6.35
C SER A 125 6.31 4.42 4.83
N VAL A 126 5.60 5.38 4.25
CA VAL A 126 5.74 5.75 2.83
C VAL A 126 6.84 6.77 2.59
N GLY A 127 7.59 7.13 3.64
CA GLY A 127 8.79 7.95 3.56
C GLY A 127 8.57 9.45 3.72
N LEU A 128 9.48 10.21 3.13
CA LEU A 128 9.55 11.67 3.19
C LEU A 128 8.79 12.31 2.02
N GLU A 129 8.46 13.61 2.13
CA GLU A 129 7.93 14.39 1.01
C GLU A 129 8.85 14.26 -0.22
N ALA A 130 8.26 13.93 -1.36
CA ALA A 130 9.01 13.68 -2.59
C ALA A 130 8.27 14.17 -3.85
N GLY A 131 7.73 15.36 -3.77
CA GLY A 131 6.97 16.04 -4.82
C GLY A 131 6.25 17.25 -4.27
N PRO A 132 4.96 17.17 -3.94
CA PRO A 132 4.22 18.25 -3.30
C PRO A 132 4.60 18.37 -1.82
N LYS A 133 4.23 19.49 -1.20
CA LYS A 133 4.13 19.57 0.26
C LYS A 133 3.05 18.63 0.75
N ILE A 134 3.27 17.97 1.89
CA ILE A 134 2.30 17.11 2.54
C ILE A 134 2.05 17.65 3.94
N ARG A 135 0.78 17.73 4.34
CA ARG A 135 0.38 18.11 5.70
C ARG A 135 -0.75 17.21 6.16
N ILE A 136 -1.05 17.29 7.44
CA ILE A 136 -2.21 16.62 8.03
C ILE A 136 -3.28 17.67 8.28
N ALA A 137 -4.50 17.39 7.87
CA ALA A 137 -5.66 18.24 8.07
C ALA A 137 -6.71 17.56 8.94
N HIS A 138 -7.53 18.34 9.58
CA HIS A 138 -8.73 17.85 10.25
C HIS A 138 -9.69 17.24 9.21
N GLU A 139 -10.25 16.05 9.51
CA GLU A 139 -11.04 15.28 8.55
C GLU A 139 -12.32 16.01 8.06
N ALA A 140 -12.93 16.80 8.95
CA ALA A 140 -14.19 17.52 8.67
C ALA A 140 -14.03 19.03 8.48
N GLU A 141 -12.92 19.61 8.90
CA GLU A 141 -12.71 21.06 8.90
C GLU A 141 -11.52 21.46 8.03
N ASN A 142 -11.53 22.69 7.51
CA ASN A 142 -10.54 23.19 6.55
C ASN A 142 -9.35 23.88 7.27
N HIS A 143 -8.67 23.14 8.16
CA HIS A 143 -7.45 23.59 8.81
C HIS A 143 -6.45 22.44 8.97
N LEU A 144 -5.17 22.79 9.08
CA LEU A 144 -4.09 21.83 9.32
C LEU A 144 -3.99 21.52 10.84
N ILE A 145 -3.57 20.30 11.15
CA ILE A 145 -3.41 19.80 12.52
C ILE A 145 -2.07 19.06 12.68
N ASP A 146 -1.65 18.88 13.92
CA ASP A 146 -0.60 17.92 14.27
C ASP A 146 -1.23 16.57 14.63
N GLY A 147 -0.45 15.49 14.47
CA GLY A 147 -0.88 14.12 14.79
C GLY A 147 -1.57 13.40 13.64
N THR A 148 -2.60 12.62 13.94
CA THR A 148 -3.30 11.77 12.94
C THR A 148 -4.51 12.50 12.37
N GLY A 149 -4.64 12.52 11.05
CA GLY A 149 -5.76 13.13 10.33
C GLY A 149 -5.69 12.84 8.84
N GLU A 150 -6.41 13.61 8.03
CA GLU A 150 -6.40 13.45 6.59
C GLU A 150 -5.10 13.99 5.99
N VAL A 151 -4.45 13.18 5.17
CA VAL A 151 -3.29 13.62 4.37
C VAL A 151 -3.77 14.59 3.30
N VAL A 152 -3.17 15.78 3.26
CA VAL A 152 -3.45 16.81 2.26
C VAL A 152 -2.18 17.26 1.57
N ILE A 153 -2.29 17.62 0.29
CA ILE A 153 -1.13 17.96 -0.52
C ILE A 153 -1.31 19.32 -1.22
N SER A 154 -0.19 20.01 -1.42
CA SER A 154 -0.11 21.24 -2.20
C SER A 154 1.17 21.28 -3.01
N GLY A 155 1.11 21.64 -4.29
CA GLY A 155 2.29 21.75 -5.13
C GLY A 155 1.97 21.82 -6.62
N PRO A 156 2.99 22.10 -7.45
CA PRO A 156 2.80 22.28 -8.89
C PRO A 156 2.43 21.00 -9.64
N ASN A 157 2.66 19.84 -9.06
CA ASN A 157 2.29 18.54 -9.58
C ASN A 157 0.88 18.08 -9.18
N VAL A 158 0.18 18.86 -8.32
CA VAL A 158 -1.20 18.58 -7.92
C VAL A 158 -2.16 19.09 -8.98
N THR A 159 -3.13 18.25 -9.35
CA THR A 159 -4.15 18.62 -10.37
C THR A 159 -4.85 19.94 -10.04
N PRO A 160 -5.16 20.78 -11.04
CA PRO A 160 -5.98 21.97 -10.82
C PRO A 160 -7.44 21.63 -10.47
N GLY A 161 -7.89 20.41 -10.75
CA GLY A 161 -9.23 19.93 -10.43
C GLY A 161 -9.70 18.83 -11.36
N TYR A 162 -10.88 18.29 -11.06
CA TYR A 162 -11.60 17.34 -11.90
C TYR A 162 -12.38 18.08 -12.97
N GLU A 163 -12.21 17.68 -14.22
CA GLU A 163 -12.88 18.28 -15.35
C GLU A 163 -14.40 18.00 -15.28
N HIS A 164 -15.19 19.05 -15.48
CA HIS A 164 -16.66 19.01 -15.46
C HIS A 164 -17.31 18.44 -14.17
N ASN A 165 -16.58 18.44 -13.03
CA ASN A 165 -17.10 17.93 -11.76
C ASN A 165 -16.90 18.95 -10.63
N LEU A 166 -17.77 19.97 -10.61
CA LEU A 166 -17.72 21.08 -9.63
C LEU A 166 -17.92 20.59 -8.19
N GLU A 167 -18.77 19.59 -7.99
CA GLU A 167 -19.03 19.04 -6.66
C GLU A 167 -17.80 18.32 -6.10
N ALA A 168 -17.17 17.45 -6.88
CA ALA A 168 -15.92 16.81 -6.48
C ALA A 168 -14.84 17.85 -6.20
N ASN A 169 -14.72 18.89 -7.03
CA ASN A 169 -13.75 19.96 -6.81
C ASN A 169 -13.99 20.70 -5.49
N LYS A 170 -15.26 21.04 -5.18
CA LYS A 170 -15.62 21.70 -3.92
C LYS A 170 -15.26 20.85 -2.70
N ASN A 171 -15.43 19.53 -2.80
CA ASN A 171 -15.20 18.61 -1.69
C ASN A 171 -13.72 18.21 -1.53
N SER A 172 -12.96 18.23 -2.64
CA SER A 172 -11.56 17.78 -2.65
C SER A 172 -10.53 18.88 -2.41
N PHE A 173 -10.92 20.15 -2.46
CA PHE A 173 -9.98 21.27 -2.29
C PHE A 173 -10.47 22.26 -1.25
N PHE A 174 -9.51 22.80 -0.49
CA PHE A 174 -9.75 23.93 0.41
C PHE A 174 -8.55 24.89 0.40
N THR A 175 -8.74 26.09 0.94
CA THR A 175 -7.68 27.07 1.13
C THR A 175 -7.46 27.28 2.62
N PHE A 176 -6.22 27.20 3.06
CA PHE A 176 -5.81 27.51 4.42
C PHE A 176 -4.52 28.36 4.38
N GLU A 177 -4.49 29.48 5.09
CA GLU A 177 -3.38 30.44 5.13
C GLU A 177 -2.86 30.89 3.75
N GLY A 178 -3.78 31.04 2.79
CA GLY A 178 -3.47 31.47 1.43
C GLY A 178 -2.94 30.36 0.50
N GLU A 179 -2.76 29.15 1.00
CA GLU A 179 -2.33 27.98 0.20
C GLU A 179 -3.51 27.06 -0.10
N ARG A 180 -3.57 26.55 -1.33
CA ARG A 180 -4.61 25.62 -1.79
C ARG A 180 -4.16 24.19 -1.55
N TRP A 181 -4.96 23.42 -0.82
CA TRP A 181 -4.73 22.05 -0.44
C TRP A 181 -5.70 21.09 -1.12
N PHE A 182 -5.21 19.93 -1.53
CA PHE A 182 -6.02 18.84 -2.05
C PHE A 182 -6.16 17.75 -0.96
N ARG A 183 -7.39 17.31 -0.71
CA ARG A 183 -7.73 16.23 0.20
C ARG A 183 -7.56 14.88 -0.49
N THR A 184 -6.69 14.04 0.03
CA THR A 184 -6.37 12.74 -0.60
C THR A 184 -7.40 11.66 -0.27
N GLY A 185 -8.15 11.81 0.81
CA GLY A 185 -9.02 10.79 1.38
C GLY A 185 -8.24 9.67 2.09
N ASP A 186 -6.92 9.81 2.25
CA ASP A 186 -6.08 8.89 3.02
C ASP A 186 -5.83 9.50 4.40
N GLN A 187 -5.82 8.67 5.45
CA GLN A 187 -5.47 9.06 6.81
C GLN A 187 -4.01 8.69 7.09
N GLY A 188 -3.30 9.55 7.81
CA GLY A 188 -1.91 9.31 8.17
C GLY A 188 -1.40 10.23 9.25
N ALA A 189 -0.13 10.06 9.59
CA ALA A 189 0.60 10.90 10.55
C ALA A 189 2.09 10.93 10.21
N PHE A 190 2.77 12.01 10.59
CA PHE A 190 4.23 12.09 10.54
C PHE A 190 4.85 11.63 11.85
N ASP A 191 5.98 10.95 11.76
CA ASP A 191 6.84 10.71 12.91
C ASP A 191 7.75 11.93 13.20
N ALA A 192 8.55 11.84 14.27
CA ALA A 192 9.46 12.92 14.69
C ALA A 192 10.56 13.24 13.64
N ASP A 193 10.87 12.31 12.74
CA ASP A 193 11.87 12.48 11.69
C ASP A 193 11.24 12.92 10.35
N GLY A 194 9.92 13.17 10.33
CA GLY A 194 9.18 13.63 9.16
C GLY A 194 8.78 12.54 8.17
N TYR A 195 8.83 11.26 8.57
CA TYR A 195 8.35 10.16 7.75
C TYR A 195 6.83 10.02 7.89
N LEU A 196 6.15 9.94 6.76
CA LEU A 196 4.70 9.76 6.69
C LEU A 196 4.35 8.27 6.79
N SER A 197 3.45 7.93 7.71
CA SER A 197 2.80 6.63 7.78
C SER A 197 1.32 6.78 7.46
N LEU A 198 0.78 5.86 6.65
CA LEU A 198 -0.64 5.83 6.30
C LEU A 198 -1.35 4.81 7.19
N THR A 199 -2.48 5.22 7.77
CA THR A 199 -3.34 4.33 8.57
C THR A 199 -4.49 3.73 7.75
N GLY A 200 -4.78 4.28 6.57
CA GLY A 200 -5.76 3.75 5.64
C GLY A 200 -6.51 4.82 4.88
N ARG A 201 -7.47 4.40 4.08
CA ARG A 201 -8.44 5.29 3.48
C ARG A 201 -9.50 5.69 4.49
N LEU A 202 -9.88 6.97 4.55
CA LEU A 202 -10.93 7.44 5.46
C LEU A 202 -12.24 6.65 5.32
N LYS A 203 -12.57 6.24 4.08
CA LYS A 203 -13.76 5.41 3.78
C LYS A 203 -13.60 3.93 4.16
N GLU A 204 -12.40 3.49 4.51
CA GLU A 204 -12.09 2.11 4.90
C GLU A 204 -11.79 1.98 6.40
N ILE A 205 -11.60 3.10 7.10
CA ILE A 205 -11.44 3.11 8.56
C ILE A 205 -12.72 2.53 9.19
N ILE A 206 -12.54 1.48 9.98
CA ILE A 206 -13.64 0.76 10.63
C ILE A 206 -14.07 1.55 11.86
N ASN A 207 -15.35 1.92 11.94
CA ASN A 207 -15.90 2.65 13.07
C ASN A 207 -16.69 1.71 14.00
N ARG A 208 -15.98 1.09 14.93
CA ARG A 208 -16.53 0.12 15.86
C ARG A 208 -16.98 0.79 17.16
N GLY A 209 -18.25 1.17 17.23
CA GLY A 209 -18.81 1.79 18.45
C GLY A 209 -18.17 3.12 18.82
N GLY A 210 -17.65 3.88 17.85
CA GLY A 210 -16.93 5.13 18.04
C GLY A 210 -15.40 4.99 18.00
N GLU A 211 -14.87 3.79 18.16
CA GLU A 211 -13.43 3.52 18.01
C GLU A 211 -13.07 3.43 16.51
N LYS A 212 -12.10 4.25 16.07
CA LYS A 212 -11.58 4.22 14.71
C LYS A 212 -10.45 3.20 14.61
N ILE A 213 -10.65 2.15 13.82
CA ILE A 213 -9.69 1.05 13.65
C ILE A 213 -9.11 1.12 12.25
N SER A 214 -7.79 1.20 12.18
CA SER A 214 -7.03 1.09 10.92
C SER A 214 -7.05 -0.35 10.42
N PRO A 215 -7.61 -0.64 9.23
CA PRO A 215 -7.52 -1.97 8.66
C PRO A 215 -6.08 -2.38 8.33
N LEU A 216 -5.21 -1.41 7.99
CA LEU A 216 -3.80 -1.67 7.68
C LEU A 216 -3.01 -2.12 8.91
N GLU A 217 -3.31 -1.55 10.08
CA GLU A 217 -2.70 -1.98 11.34
C GLU A 217 -3.03 -3.44 11.67
N VAL A 218 -4.28 -3.84 11.44
CA VAL A 218 -4.71 -5.23 11.64
C VAL A 218 -4.08 -6.17 10.59
N ASP A 219 -4.00 -5.72 9.33
CA ASP A 219 -3.32 -6.46 8.26
C ASP A 219 -1.85 -6.73 8.62
N GLU A 220 -1.13 -5.71 9.11
CA GLU A 220 0.29 -5.81 9.47
C GLU A 220 0.51 -6.86 10.58
N VAL A 221 -0.31 -6.82 11.64
CA VAL A 221 -0.21 -7.80 12.74
C VAL A 221 -0.53 -9.21 12.26
N LEU A 222 -1.57 -9.40 11.44
CA LEU A 222 -1.90 -10.73 10.91
C LEU A 222 -0.83 -11.24 9.93
N MET A 223 -0.21 -10.38 9.15
CA MET A 223 0.90 -10.74 8.25
C MET A 223 2.15 -11.24 9.00
N ASP A 224 2.31 -10.93 10.29
CA ASP A 224 3.38 -11.50 11.12
C ASP A 224 3.21 -13.01 11.37
N HIS A 225 2.03 -13.57 11.10
CA HIS A 225 1.81 -15.00 11.26
C HIS A 225 2.48 -15.77 10.11
N PRO A 226 3.39 -16.75 10.40
CA PRO A 226 4.23 -17.39 9.38
C PRO A 226 3.46 -18.17 8.32
N SER A 227 2.21 -18.52 8.58
CA SER A 227 1.36 -19.23 7.62
C SER A 227 0.49 -18.30 6.77
N ILE A 228 0.51 -16.98 6.98
CA ILE A 228 -0.30 -16.04 6.18
C ILE A 228 0.52 -15.53 5.00
N VAL A 229 -0.02 -15.71 3.79
CA VAL A 229 0.55 -15.20 2.53
C VAL A 229 -0.08 -13.87 2.15
N GLN A 230 -1.38 -13.71 2.35
CA GLN A 230 -2.12 -12.48 2.06
C GLN A 230 -3.19 -12.26 3.13
N VAL A 231 -3.48 -10.99 3.42
CA VAL A 231 -4.54 -10.57 4.32
C VAL A 231 -5.20 -9.29 3.82
N VAL A 232 -6.49 -9.16 4.06
CA VAL A 232 -7.27 -7.92 3.92
C VAL A 232 -8.28 -7.87 5.06
N THR A 233 -8.12 -6.88 5.91
CA THR A 233 -9.08 -6.54 6.98
C THR A 233 -10.13 -5.59 6.44
N PHE A 234 -11.38 -5.76 6.82
CA PHE A 234 -12.50 -4.95 6.33
C PHE A 234 -13.61 -4.85 7.37
N ALA A 235 -14.47 -3.84 7.21
CA ALA A 235 -15.65 -3.66 8.05
C ALA A 235 -16.75 -4.66 7.68
N VAL A 236 -17.44 -5.16 8.70
CA VAL A 236 -18.71 -5.88 8.58
C VAL A 236 -19.78 -5.17 9.41
N PRO A 237 -21.07 -5.19 9.00
CA PRO A 237 -22.13 -4.59 9.79
C PRO A 237 -22.27 -5.22 11.17
N HIS A 238 -22.60 -4.42 12.19
CA HIS A 238 -22.86 -4.89 13.54
C HIS A 238 -24.00 -4.09 14.16
N GLU A 239 -25.06 -4.79 14.65
CA GLU A 239 -26.32 -4.17 15.13
C GLU A 239 -26.13 -3.07 16.19
N LYS A 240 -25.19 -3.27 17.13
CA LYS A 240 -24.99 -2.34 18.27
C LYS A 240 -23.83 -1.38 18.08
N LEU A 241 -22.83 -1.77 17.30
CA LEU A 241 -21.57 -1.01 17.16
C LEU A 241 -21.46 -0.26 15.83
N GLY A 242 -22.45 -0.43 14.94
CA GLY A 242 -22.41 0.04 13.57
C GLY A 242 -21.56 -0.87 12.69
N GLU A 243 -20.26 -0.98 13.00
CA GLU A 243 -19.32 -1.86 12.30
C GLU A 243 -18.55 -2.75 13.29
N ASP A 244 -18.01 -3.86 12.79
CA ASP A 244 -17.05 -4.71 13.49
C ASP A 244 -15.93 -5.13 12.50
N VAL A 245 -14.86 -5.70 13.04
CA VAL A 245 -13.67 -6.07 12.28
C VAL A 245 -13.76 -7.49 11.75
N ALA A 246 -13.56 -7.67 10.45
CA ALA A 246 -13.37 -8.96 9.82
C ALA A 246 -12.08 -8.96 8.98
N ALA A 247 -11.53 -10.14 8.71
CA ALA A 247 -10.38 -10.30 7.84
C ALA A 247 -10.57 -11.48 6.88
N ALA A 248 -10.06 -11.35 5.66
CA ALA A 248 -9.87 -12.46 4.73
C ALA A 248 -8.37 -12.75 4.63
N VAL A 249 -8.01 -14.03 4.68
CA VAL A 249 -6.60 -14.47 4.63
C VAL A 249 -6.40 -15.56 3.59
N VAL A 250 -5.22 -15.59 2.98
CA VAL A 250 -4.71 -16.71 2.20
C VAL A 250 -3.56 -17.31 2.98
N LEU A 251 -3.59 -18.61 3.19
CA LEU A 251 -2.57 -19.34 3.91
C LEU A 251 -1.57 -20.01 2.96
N GLU A 252 -0.37 -20.32 3.49
CA GLU A 252 0.60 -21.20 2.83
C GLU A 252 -0.01 -22.55 2.49
N ASP A 253 0.38 -23.13 1.36
CA ASP A 253 -0.09 -24.43 0.90
C ASP A 253 0.16 -25.53 1.95
N GLY A 254 -0.89 -26.25 2.29
CA GLY A 254 -0.84 -27.33 3.28
C GLY A 254 -0.89 -26.88 4.74
N SER A 255 -1.06 -25.57 5.00
CA SER A 255 -1.27 -25.05 6.35
C SER A 255 -2.55 -25.64 6.97
N LYS A 256 -2.49 -25.98 8.26
CA LYS A 256 -3.60 -26.47 9.07
C LYS A 256 -4.11 -25.43 10.08
N VAL A 257 -3.62 -24.21 9.95
CA VAL A 257 -3.99 -23.10 10.85
C VAL A 257 -5.48 -22.78 10.67
N THR A 258 -6.17 -22.63 11.80
CA THR A 258 -7.60 -22.36 11.84
C THR A 258 -7.91 -20.89 12.12
N GLU A 259 -9.15 -20.46 11.91
CA GLU A 259 -9.64 -19.15 12.32
C GLU A 259 -9.35 -18.87 13.80
N SER A 260 -9.54 -19.87 14.68
CA SER A 260 -9.30 -19.75 16.12
C SER A 260 -7.83 -19.47 16.44
N ASP A 261 -6.91 -20.16 15.75
CA ASP A 261 -5.47 -19.97 15.95
C ASP A 261 -5.04 -18.55 15.53
N LEU A 262 -5.57 -18.05 14.42
CA LEU A 262 -5.30 -16.68 13.95
C LEU A 262 -5.86 -15.61 14.88
N LYS A 263 -7.06 -15.85 15.45
CA LYS A 263 -7.62 -14.93 16.45
C LYS A 263 -6.80 -14.92 17.74
N ALA A 264 -6.37 -16.08 18.21
CA ALA A 264 -5.47 -16.17 19.38
C ALA A 264 -4.16 -15.42 19.10
N PHE A 265 -3.54 -15.65 17.94
CA PHE A 265 -2.34 -14.94 17.53
C PHE A 265 -2.51 -13.41 17.51
N ALA A 266 -3.64 -12.93 16.99
CA ALA A 266 -3.96 -11.50 16.95
C ALA A 266 -4.21 -10.93 18.37
N SER A 267 -4.92 -11.67 19.23
CA SER A 267 -5.24 -11.26 20.61
C SER A 267 -3.99 -11.06 21.48
N ASP A 268 -2.91 -11.78 21.21
CA ASP A 268 -1.64 -11.63 21.91
C ASP A 268 -0.86 -10.37 21.50
N ARG A 269 -1.27 -9.70 20.40
CA ARG A 269 -0.49 -8.63 19.74
C ARG A 269 -1.24 -7.32 19.56
N MET A 270 -2.55 -7.33 19.71
CA MET A 270 -3.37 -6.13 19.61
C MET A 270 -4.48 -6.12 20.67
N VAL A 271 -5.05 -4.95 20.92
CA VAL A 271 -6.16 -4.79 21.86
C VAL A 271 -7.42 -5.50 21.36
N ASP A 272 -8.22 -6.05 22.25
CA ASP A 272 -9.37 -6.93 21.95
C ASP A 272 -10.37 -6.38 20.94
N PHE A 273 -10.61 -5.07 20.95
CA PHE A 273 -11.58 -4.45 20.05
C PHE A 273 -11.08 -4.35 18.59
N LYS A 274 -9.79 -4.52 18.34
CA LYS A 274 -9.17 -4.58 17.00
C LYS A 274 -9.09 -6.00 16.46
N VAL A 275 -9.18 -7.01 17.32
CA VAL A 275 -9.10 -8.42 16.90
C VAL A 275 -10.30 -8.76 16.02
N PRO A 276 -10.07 -9.28 14.79
CA PRO A 276 -11.17 -9.64 13.90
C PRO A 276 -12.13 -10.64 14.52
N LYS A 277 -13.42 -10.32 14.54
CA LYS A 277 -14.48 -11.23 15.02
C LYS A 277 -14.72 -12.38 14.06
N LYS A 278 -14.41 -12.15 12.78
CA LYS A 278 -14.47 -13.17 11.73
C LYS A 278 -13.17 -13.14 10.91
N ILE A 279 -12.54 -14.30 10.73
CA ILE A 279 -11.44 -14.49 9.79
C ILE A 279 -11.85 -15.55 8.78
N VAL A 280 -11.91 -15.18 7.51
CA VAL A 280 -12.29 -16.08 6.41
C VAL A 280 -11.03 -16.54 5.71
N ILE A 281 -10.80 -17.85 5.70
CA ILE A 281 -9.67 -18.45 4.98
C ILE A 281 -10.12 -18.71 3.54
N LEU A 282 -9.40 -18.12 2.59
CA LEU A 282 -9.68 -18.18 1.16
C LEU A 282 -8.50 -18.80 0.40
N SER A 283 -8.77 -19.37 -0.75
CA SER A 283 -7.71 -19.76 -1.71
C SER A 283 -7.12 -18.55 -2.44
N GLU A 284 -7.90 -17.49 -2.63
CA GLU A 284 -7.48 -16.23 -3.23
C GLU A 284 -8.37 -15.09 -2.74
N ILE A 285 -7.78 -13.92 -2.48
CA ILE A 285 -8.50 -12.67 -2.20
C ILE A 285 -8.74 -11.94 -3.53
N PRO A 286 -9.97 -11.41 -3.77
CA PRO A 286 -10.28 -10.66 -4.99
C PRO A 286 -9.32 -9.49 -5.23
N LYS A 287 -8.90 -9.33 -6.48
CA LYS A 287 -7.98 -8.25 -6.92
C LYS A 287 -8.64 -7.39 -7.99
N GLY A 288 -8.38 -6.10 -7.94
CA GLY A 288 -8.73 -5.18 -9.01
C GLY A 288 -7.85 -5.36 -10.26
N ALA A 289 -8.20 -4.66 -11.35
CA ALA A 289 -7.48 -4.71 -12.63
C ALA A 289 -5.99 -4.32 -12.53
N THR A 290 -5.59 -3.61 -11.50
CA THR A 290 -4.20 -3.21 -11.22
C THR A 290 -3.43 -4.19 -10.34
N GLY A 291 -4.06 -5.31 -9.93
CA GLY A 291 -3.47 -6.31 -9.03
C GLY A 291 -3.56 -5.96 -7.53
N LYS A 292 -4.23 -4.86 -7.17
CA LYS A 292 -4.48 -4.48 -5.76
C LYS A 292 -5.57 -5.37 -5.17
N LEU A 293 -5.38 -5.78 -3.91
CA LEU A 293 -6.42 -6.43 -3.13
C LEU A 293 -7.58 -5.46 -2.90
N GLN A 294 -8.81 -5.95 -3.01
CA GLN A 294 -10.02 -5.15 -2.82
C GLN A 294 -10.53 -5.29 -1.39
N ARG A 295 -10.73 -4.18 -0.71
CA ARG A 295 -11.28 -4.10 0.64
C ARG A 295 -12.76 -3.71 0.63
N ILE A 296 -13.08 -2.65 -0.12
CA ILE A 296 -14.46 -2.15 -0.24
C ILE A 296 -15.33 -3.19 -0.97
N GLY A 297 -16.51 -3.50 -0.41
CA GLY A 297 -17.43 -4.49 -0.96
C GLY A 297 -17.06 -5.95 -0.66
N LEU A 298 -15.96 -6.20 0.07
CA LEU A 298 -15.52 -7.56 0.36
C LEU A 298 -16.49 -8.28 1.33
N ALA A 299 -17.07 -7.57 2.30
CA ALA A 299 -18.08 -8.11 3.21
C ALA A 299 -19.29 -8.66 2.42
N GLU A 300 -19.81 -7.88 1.47
CA GLU A 300 -20.90 -8.27 0.59
C GLU A 300 -20.53 -9.49 -0.28
N THR A 301 -19.35 -9.45 -0.90
CA THR A 301 -18.82 -10.55 -1.74
C THR A 301 -18.71 -11.86 -0.96
N LEU A 302 -18.40 -11.79 0.33
CA LEU A 302 -18.24 -12.97 1.21
C LEU A 302 -19.53 -13.32 1.97
N GLY A 303 -20.65 -12.63 1.75
CA GLY A 303 -21.93 -12.89 2.41
C GLY A 303 -21.91 -12.59 3.92
N LEU A 304 -21.18 -11.57 4.32
CA LEU A 304 -21.00 -11.13 5.71
C LEU A 304 -21.74 -9.81 6.01
N THR A 305 -22.78 -9.50 5.25
CA THR A 305 -23.64 -8.29 5.42
C THR A 305 -24.92 -8.60 6.15
#